data_b9477a51e6ef2b2fcf8ce180e4c5576c
#
_entry.id   b9477a51e6ef2b2fcf8ce180e4c5576c
#
_cell.length_a   1.000
_cell.length_b   1.000
_cell.length_c   1.000
_cell.angle_alpha   90.00
_cell.angle_beta   90.00
_cell.angle_gamma   90.00
#
_symmetry.space_group_name_H-M   'P 1'
#
loop_
_entity.id
_entity.type
_entity.pdbx_description
1 polymer ?
#
loop_
_entity_poly.entity_id
_entity_poly.type
_entity_poly.pdbx_seq_one_letter_code
_entity_poly.pdbx_strand_id
1 'polypeptide(L)'
;MLKQLILENWKSFRYAELPLDPLTVLIGTNASGKSNVVEAFEFLQRVTQGQNIEAALAGDKILSSIRGGVEWAALKPETEFTLKFLVQGDDEHTDYLYAIKIQTQPVVIVIREFIQILDVENSDSLIEFSIKDKDSFIPIRSALNTLEGSGTATGSGVITIAKKYQLKNVDDVSKRIRNITNLVIKALEKTFVLNPIPSKMRSYSLLSDTLESDASNIAGVLAALTDKRKNEVESILSAYIKDFPEGDIQKVWAEKVGRFGTDAMLYCQEEWKPGHITEIDARTMSDGTLRFLAIITALLTRPESSQIVIEEIDNGFHPSRAELLVRILREIGSKRKIDILITTHNPALLDALSPEIVPFVVVAHRDKETGESKLTLLEEIDNFSKLFASYSLGDMTTKGAIERSLSHNE
;
A
#
# COMPACT_ATOMS: atom_id res chain seq x y z
N MET A 1 -3.66 -1.43 12.32
CA MET A 1 -2.76 -0.96 11.23
C MET A 1 -1.85 -2.10 10.86
N LEU A 2 -1.27 -2.09 9.66
CA LEU A 2 -0.24 -3.06 9.28
C LEU A 2 1.10 -2.64 9.85
N LYS A 3 1.87 -3.58 10.42
CA LYS A 3 3.19 -3.33 10.99
C LYS A 3 4.34 -3.89 10.17
N GLN A 4 4.08 -4.96 9.40
CA GLN A 4 5.12 -5.64 8.64
C GLN A 4 4.52 -6.45 7.49
N LEU A 5 5.24 -6.52 6.38
CA LEU A 5 5.03 -7.47 5.29
C LEU A 5 6.20 -8.45 5.28
N ILE A 6 5.90 -9.76 5.20
CA ILE A 6 6.90 -10.81 5.03
C ILE A 6 6.62 -11.53 3.71
N LEU A 7 7.65 -11.66 2.91
CA LEU A 7 7.63 -12.31 1.59
C LEU A 7 8.45 -13.60 1.66
N GLU A 8 7.85 -14.73 1.28
CA GLU A 8 8.53 -16.02 1.17
C GLU A 8 8.29 -16.61 -0.22
N ASN A 9 9.35 -16.84 -0.96
CA ASN A 9 9.34 -17.30 -2.35
C ASN A 9 8.45 -16.45 -3.27
N TRP A 10 8.33 -15.16 -2.99
CA TRP A 10 7.52 -14.24 -3.79
C TRP A 10 8.36 -13.58 -4.87
N LYS A 11 8.08 -13.89 -6.13
CA LYS A 11 8.74 -13.30 -7.31
C LYS A 11 10.27 -13.42 -7.26
N SER A 12 10.97 -12.36 -6.88
CA SER A 12 12.42 -12.33 -6.77
C SER A 12 12.94 -12.52 -5.34
N PHE A 13 12.06 -12.60 -4.37
CA PHE A 13 12.41 -12.73 -2.96
C PHE A 13 12.32 -14.19 -2.50
N ARG A 14 13.42 -14.75 -1.99
CA ARG A 14 13.43 -16.01 -1.25
C ARG A 14 12.79 -15.79 0.13
N TYR A 15 13.28 -14.79 0.81
CA TYR A 15 12.76 -14.30 2.08
C TYR A 15 13.07 -12.81 2.20
N ALA A 16 12.08 -12.02 2.63
CA ALA A 16 12.29 -10.63 2.97
C ALA A 16 11.24 -10.15 3.96
N GLU A 17 11.63 -9.24 4.83
CA GLU A 17 10.77 -8.54 5.79
C GLU A 17 10.79 -7.05 5.48
N LEU A 18 9.62 -6.43 5.45
CA LEU A 18 9.44 -5.00 5.29
C LEU A 18 8.69 -4.45 6.48
N PRO A 19 9.34 -3.73 7.39
CA PRO A 19 8.64 -2.98 8.43
C PRO A 19 7.79 -1.87 7.80
N LEU A 20 6.62 -1.63 8.38
CA LEU A 20 5.67 -0.61 7.94
C LEU A 20 5.47 0.40 9.08
N ASP A 21 5.90 1.61 8.81
CA ASP A 21 5.86 2.75 9.70
C ASP A 21 4.91 3.82 9.13
N PRO A 22 4.58 4.88 9.86
CA PRO A 22 3.72 5.94 9.34
C PRO A 22 4.15 6.51 7.98
N LEU A 23 5.47 6.53 7.71
CA LEU A 23 6.02 6.81 6.39
C LEU A 23 7.23 5.91 6.14
N THR A 24 7.06 4.85 5.36
CA THR A 24 8.12 3.95 4.93
C THR A 24 8.56 4.32 3.50
N VAL A 25 9.87 4.42 3.29
CA VAL A 25 10.46 4.77 1.99
C VAL A 25 11.27 3.60 1.46
N LEU A 26 10.84 3.01 0.35
CA LEU A 26 11.52 1.91 -0.30
C LEU A 26 12.35 2.43 -1.49
N ILE A 27 13.66 2.37 -1.37
CA ILE A 27 14.61 2.79 -2.39
C ILE A 27 15.35 1.61 -3.01
N GLY A 28 16.12 1.85 -4.05
CA GLY A 28 16.96 0.84 -4.71
C GLY A 28 17.01 1.03 -6.21
N THR A 29 17.94 0.36 -6.86
CA THR A 29 18.12 0.40 -8.32
C THR A 29 16.94 -0.23 -9.07
N ASN A 30 16.92 -0.04 -10.38
CA ASN A 30 15.94 -0.72 -11.23
C ASN A 30 16.16 -2.25 -11.16
N ALA A 31 15.08 -3.00 -11.20
CA ALA A 31 15.04 -4.45 -11.07
C ALA A 31 15.51 -5.00 -9.69
N SER A 32 15.65 -4.17 -8.66
CA SER A 32 15.99 -4.63 -7.30
C SER A 32 14.86 -5.36 -6.56
N GLY A 33 13.61 -5.21 -7.02
CA GLY A 33 12.45 -5.86 -6.42
C GLY A 33 11.42 -4.90 -5.80
N LYS A 34 11.61 -3.58 -5.86
CA LYS A 34 10.64 -2.59 -5.32
C LYS A 34 9.21 -2.84 -5.81
N SER A 35 9.04 -2.98 -7.11
CA SER A 35 7.72 -3.25 -7.68
C SER A 35 7.15 -4.60 -7.24
N ASN A 36 7.99 -5.61 -6.98
CA ASN A 36 7.54 -6.90 -6.47
C ASN A 36 6.96 -6.78 -5.05
N VAL A 37 7.47 -5.85 -4.25
CA VAL A 37 6.89 -5.50 -2.94
C VAL A 37 5.52 -4.84 -3.13
N VAL A 38 5.42 -3.84 -4.02
CA VAL A 38 4.14 -3.15 -4.31
C VAL A 38 3.09 -4.15 -4.80
N GLU A 39 3.47 -5.08 -5.66
CA GLU A 39 2.58 -6.10 -6.20
C GLU A 39 2.08 -7.12 -5.16
N ALA A 40 2.80 -7.31 -4.04
CA ALA A 40 2.28 -8.10 -2.92
C ALA A 40 1.10 -7.39 -2.24
N PHE A 41 1.16 -6.07 -2.09
CA PHE A 41 0.03 -5.27 -1.61
C PHE A 41 -1.11 -5.22 -2.63
N GLU A 42 -0.80 -5.11 -3.91
CA GLU A 42 -1.81 -5.13 -4.97
C GLU A 42 -2.55 -6.47 -5.00
N PHE A 43 -1.84 -7.58 -4.90
CA PHE A 43 -2.43 -8.91 -4.77
C PHE A 43 -3.37 -8.98 -3.55
N LEU A 44 -2.91 -8.52 -2.39
CA LEU A 44 -3.72 -8.47 -1.18
C LEU A 44 -4.98 -7.63 -1.37
N GLN A 45 -4.85 -6.42 -1.92
CA GLN A 45 -5.98 -5.54 -2.20
C GLN A 45 -7.03 -6.23 -3.09
N ARG A 46 -6.59 -6.90 -4.14
CA ARG A 46 -7.49 -7.63 -5.07
C ARG A 46 -8.22 -8.77 -4.37
N VAL A 47 -7.51 -9.55 -3.56
CA VAL A 47 -8.10 -10.67 -2.79
C VAL A 47 -9.11 -10.15 -1.76
N THR A 48 -8.80 -9.08 -1.05
CA THR A 48 -9.71 -8.48 -0.06
C THR A 48 -10.94 -7.84 -0.70
N GLN A 49 -10.82 -7.34 -1.94
CA GLN A 49 -11.95 -6.84 -2.73
C GLN A 49 -12.85 -7.95 -3.30
N GLY A 50 -12.48 -9.20 -3.11
CA GLY A 50 -13.30 -10.34 -3.49
C GLY A 50 -12.90 -11.00 -4.80
N GLN A 51 -11.75 -10.70 -5.37
CA GLN A 51 -11.21 -11.43 -6.51
C GLN A 51 -10.76 -12.84 -6.08
N ASN A 52 -10.96 -13.83 -6.94
CA ASN A 52 -10.36 -15.13 -6.72
C ASN A 52 -8.84 -15.05 -6.89
N ILE A 53 -8.11 -16.01 -6.32
CA ILE A 53 -6.64 -15.99 -6.28
C ILE A 53 -6.03 -16.00 -7.69
N GLU A 54 -6.59 -16.79 -8.60
CA GLU A 54 -6.10 -16.87 -9.98
C GLU A 54 -6.31 -15.53 -10.73
N ALA A 55 -7.51 -14.95 -10.65
CA ALA A 55 -7.79 -13.65 -11.24
C ALA A 55 -6.99 -12.51 -10.58
N ALA A 56 -6.73 -12.60 -9.28
CA ALA A 56 -5.88 -11.63 -8.59
C ALA A 56 -4.44 -11.63 -9.12
N LEU A 57 -3.92 -12.76 -9.60
CA LEU A 57 -2.59 -12.88 -10.22
C LEU A 57 -2.62 -12.68 -11.73
N ALA A 58 -3.49 -13.42 -12.44
CA ALA A 58 -3.53 -13.44 -13.90
C ALA A 58 -4.24 -12.23 -14.52
N GLY A 59 -5.06 -11.53 -13.72
CA GLY A 59 -5.99 -10.54 -14.25
C GLY A 59 -7.21 -11.20 -14.91
N ASP A 60 -8.12 -10.36 -15.39
CA ASP A 60 -9.31 -10.76 -16.15
C ASP A 60 -9.64 -9.70 -17.21
N LYS A 61 -10.87 -9.66 -17.71
CA LYS A 61 -11.30 -8.70 -18.73
C LYS A 61 -11.24 -7.23 -18.28
N ILE A 62 -11.27 -6.99 -16.98
CA ILE A 62 -11.33 -5.65 -16.36
C ILE A 62 -10.01 -5.37 -15.64
N LEU A 63 -9.47 -6.36 -14.96
CA LEU A 63 -8.29 -6.27 -14.11
C LEU A 63 -7.05 -6.70 -14.89
N SER A 64 -6.03 -5.84 -14.95
CA SER A 64 -4.72 -6.20 -15.54
C SER A 64 -4.02 -7.28 -14.69
N SER A 65 -3.24 -8.15 -15.33
CA SER A 65 -2.41 -9.11 -14.59
C SER A 65 -1.36 -8.40 -13.72
N ILE A 66 -1.01 -9.00 -12.58
CA ILE A 66 0.26 -8.69 -11.91
C ILE A 66 1.39 -9.10 -12.87
N ARG A 67 2.49 -8.37 -12.89
CA ARG A 67 3.59 -8.64 -13.84
C ARG A 67 4.02 -10.11 -13.81
N GLY A 68 3.96 -10.77 -14.96
CA GLY A 68 4.27 -12.19 -15.10
C GLY A 68 3.15 -13.15 -14.67
N GLY A 69 2.01 -12.61 -14.18
CA GLY A 69 0.83 -13.42 -13.83
C GLY A 69 1.12 -14.55 -12.85
N VAL A 70 0.38 -15.63 -12.98
CA VAL A 70 0.53 -16.83 -12.13
C VAL A 70 1.91 -17.47 -12.28
N GLU A 71 2.44 -17.51 -13.51
CA GLU A 71 3.68 -18.23 -13.83
C GLU A 71 4.89 -17.70 -13.06
N TRP A 72 4.94 -16.38 -12.83
CA TRP A 72 6.06 -15.70 -12.18
C TRP A 72 5.74 -15.16 -10.77
N ALA A 73 4.64 -15.62 -10.18
CA ALA A 73 4.27 -15.23 -8.82
C ALA A 73 5.18 -15.90 -7.77
N ALA A 74 5.54 -17.17 -7.98
CA ALA A 74 6.52 -17.86 -7.14
C ALA A 74 7.95 -17.68 -7.68
N LEU A 75 8.93 -17.52 -6.76
CA LEU A 75 10.36 -17.48 -7.08
C LEU A 75 10.78 -18.80 -7.74
N LYS A 76 11.34 -18.75 -8.94
CA LYS A 76 11.81 -19.96 -9.63
C LYS A 76 13.04 -20.57 -8.94
N PRO A 77 13.12 -21.92 -8.80
CA PRO A 77 12.23 -22.93 -9.39
C PRO A 77 11.01 -23.30 -8.55
N GLU A 78 10.75 -22.60 -7.44
CA GLU A 78 9.63 -22.86 -6.57
C GLU A 78 8.27 -22.72 -7.30
N THR A 79 7.28 -23.47 -6.82
CA THR A 79 5.89 -23.43 -7.31
C THR A 79 4.91 -22.91 -6.25
N GLU A 80 5.43 -22.50 -5.11
CA GLU A 80 4.66 -22.03 -3.97
C GLU A 80 5.27 -20.75 -3.43
N PHE A 81 4.42 -19.86 -2.93
CA PHE A 81 4.84 -18.67 -2.20
C PHE A 81 3.97 -18.44 -0.97
N THR A 82 4.47 -17.66 -0.02
CA THR A 82 3.71 -17.22 1.15
C THR A 82 3.83 -15.70 1.31
N LEU A 83 2.70 -15.06 1.56
CA LEU A 83 2.64 -13.67 2.00
C LEU A 83 2.11 -13.64 3.43
N LYS A 84 2.81 -12.88 4.31
CA LYS A 84 2.40 -12.68 5.69
C LYS A 84 2.32 -11.19 6.00
N PHE A 85 1.31 -10.83 6.79
CA PHE A 85 1.09 -9.45 7.22
C PHE A 85 0.93 -9.42 8.74
N LEU A 86 1.77 -8.66 9.40
CA LEU A 86 1.63 -8.39 10.82
C LEU A 86 0.66 -7.22 11.01
N VAL A 87 -0.40 -7.48 11.77
CA VAL A 87 -1.49 -6.54 12.03
C VAL A 87 -1.48 -6.19 13.51
N GLN A 88 -1.51 -4.90 13.82
CA GLN A 88 -1.67 -4.43 15.20
C GLN A 88 -2.96 -4.95 15.81
N GLY A 89 -2.88 -5.49 17.01
CA GLY A 89 -4.01 -6.04 17.74
C GLY A 89 -4.86 -5.00 18.44
N ASP A 90 -5.72 -5.49 19.33
CA ASP A 90 -6.69 -4.69 20.10
C ASP A 90 -6.01 -3.95 21.25
N ASP A 91 -4.83 -4.38 21.66
CA ASP A 91 -4.01 -3.82 22.72
C ASP A 91 -2.55 -3.63 22.29
N GLU A 92 -1.73 -2.98 23.11
CA GLU A 92 -0.33 -2.68 22.80
C GLU A 92 0.59 -3.91 22.85
N HIS A 93 0.13 -5.04 23.42
CA HIS A 93 0.93 -6.23 23.67
C HIS A 93 0.61 -7.37 22.71
N THR A 94 -0.47 -7.26 21.94
CA THR A 94 -0.93 -8.32 21.04
C THR A 94 -0.87 -7.87 19.59
N ASP A 95 -0.25 -8.67 18.75
CA ASP A 95 -0.30 -8.53 17.30
C ASP A 95 -0.88 -9.78 16.65
N TYR A 96 -1.37 -9.65 15.43
CA TYR A 96 -1.93 -10.76 14.65
C TYR A 96 -1.14 -10.95 13.37
N LEU A 97 -0.56 -12.12 13.18
CA LEU A 97 0.11 -12.49 11.94
C LEU A 97 -0.87 -13.23 11.03
N TYR A 98 -1.36 -12.56 10.00
CA TYR A 98 -2.09 -13.19 8.91
C TYR A 98 -1.12 -13.77 7.90
N ALA A 99 -1.34 -15.00 7.43
CA ALA A 99 -0.53 -15.63 6.42
C ALA A 99 -1.38 -16.39 5.41
N ILE A 100 -1.01 -16.29 4.13
CA ILE A 100 -1.59 -17.04 3.04
C ILE A 100 -0.48 -17.70 2.21
N LYS A 101 -0.55 -19.02 2.08
CA LYS A 101 0.35 -19.84 1.26
C LYS A 101 -0.38 -20.35 0.03
N ILE A 102 0.18 -20.10 -1.14
CA ILE A 102 -0.43 -20.38 -2.43
C ILE A 102 0.51 -21.24 -3.27
N GLN A 103 -0.03 -22.28 -3.86
CA GLN A 103 0.58 -23.04 -4.93
C GLN A 103 0.15 -22.47 -6.27
N THR A 104 1.11 -22.30 -7.20
CA THR A 104 0.87 -21.76 -8.55
C THR A 104 0.84 -22.83 -9.63
N GLN A 105 1.41 -24.01 -9.37
CA GLN A 105 1.50 -25.11 -10.33
C GLN A 105 1.25 -26.44 -9.63
N PRO A 106 0.58 -27.43 -10.27
CA PRO A 106 0.00 -27.40 -11.61
C PRO A 106 -1.30 -26.60 -11.71
N VAL A 107 -1.91 -26.26 -10.57
CA VAL A 107 -3.16 -25.49 -10.46
C VAL A 107 -3.00 -24.46 -9.35
N VAL A 108 -3.62 -23.30 -9.51
CA VAL A 108 -3.62 -22.26 -8.46
C VAL A 108 -4.55 -22.66 -7.33
N ILE A 109 -3.98 -22.91 -6.15
CA ILE A 109 -4.75 -23.26 -4.95
C ILE A 109 -4.16 -22.60 -3.70
N VAL A 110 -5.01 -22.31 -2.73
CA VAL A 110 -4.59 -21.93 -1.38
C VAL A 110 -4.24 -23.22 -0.62
N ILE A 111 -2.95 -23.39 -0.28
CA ILE A 111 -2.48 -24.54 0.49
C ILE A 111 -2.81 -24.35 1.97
N ARG A 112 -2.60 -23.13 2.46
CA ARG A 112 -2.79 -22.81 3.88
C ARG A 112 -3.12 -21.32 4.04
N GLU A 113 -4.07 -21.03 4.89
CA GLU A 113 -4.40 -19.67 5.34
C GLU A 113 -4.61 -19.73 6.86
N PHE A 114 -3.99 -18.80 7.59
CA PHE A 114 -4.11 -18.77 9.04
C PHE A 114 -3.91 -17.38 9.62
N ILE A 115 -4.42 -17.19 10.83
CA ILE A 115 -4.09 -16.03 11.69
C ILE A 115 -3.44 -16.59 12.95
N GLN A 116 -2.27 -16.04 13.29
CA GLN A 116 -1.51 -16.39 14.47
C GLN A 116 -1.54 -15.21 15.44
N ILE A 117 -1.79 -15.46 16.70
CA ILE A 117 -1.77 -14.43 17.74
C ILE A 117 -0.37 -14.39 18.33
N LEU A 118 0.29 -13.26 18.23
CA LEU A 118 1.59 -13.01 18.82
C LEU A 118 1.39 -12.14 20.07
N ASP A 119 1.94 -12.58 21.18
CA ASP A 119 1.89 -11.88 22.48
C ASP A 119 3.31 -11.47 22.84
N VAL A 120 3.53 -10.17 22.98
CA VAL A 120 4.88 -9.62 23.23
C VAL A 120 5.40 -10.02 24.63
N GLU A 121 4.51 -10.22 25.62
CA GLU A 121 4.91 -10.57 26.99
C GLU A 121 5.14 -12.07 27.21
N ASN A 122 4.50 -12.92 26.37
CA ASN A 122 4.59 -14.37 26.49
C ASN A 122 5.07 -14.99 25.17
N SER A 123 6.37 -15.01 24.95
CA SER A 123 7.02 -15.55 23.74
C SER A 123 6.65 -17.02 23.41
N ASP A 124 6.09 -17.76 24.36
CA ASP A 124 5.72 -19.18 24.20
C ASP A 124 4.23 -19.43 23.85
N SER A 125 3.41 -18.39 23.72
CA SER A 125 1.98 -18.57 23.47
C SER A 125 1.61 -18.38 22.02
N LEU A 126 2.07 -19.28 21.18
CA LEU A 126 1.65 -19.40 19.79
C LEU A 126 0.22 -19.93 19.71
N ILE A 127 -0.74 -19.10 19.36
CA ILE A 127 -2.10 -19.55 19.10
C ILE A 127 -2.33 -19.47 17.60
N GLU A 128 -2.31 -20.61 16.96
CA GLU A 128 -2.60 -20.74 15.54
C GLU A 128 -4.02 -21.29 15.36
N PHE A 129 -4.81 -20.66 14.49
CA PHE A 129 -6.00 -21.29 13.95
C PHE A 129 -5.93 -21.25 12.42
N SER A 130 -6.17 -22.41 11.83
CA SER A 130 -6.11 -22.60 10.38
C SER A 130 -7.52 -22.56 9.82
N ILE A 131 -7.66 -21.85 8.73
CA ILE A 131 -8.88 -21.81 7.95
C ILE A 131 -8.68 -22.76 6.79
N LYS A 132 -9.42 -23.87 6.79
CA LYS A 132 -9.39 -24.84 5.69
C LYS A 132 -10.71 -24.73 4.94
N ASP A 133 -10.66 -24.16 3.74
CA ASP A 133 -11.73 -24.27 2.79
C ASP A 133 -11.15 -24.72 1.44
N LYS A 134 -11.61 -25.87 0.95
CA LYS A 134 -11.10 -26.44 -0.30
C LYS A 134 -11.69 -25.80 -1.55
N ASP A 135 -12.80 -25.08 -1.41
CA ASP A 135 -13.60 -24.58 -2.53
C ASP A 135 -13.75 -23.05 -2.56
N SER A 136 -13.01 -22.31 -1.71
CA SER A 136 -13.24 -20.88 -1.59
C SER A 136 -12.55 -20.07 -2.67
N PHE A 137 -13.35 -19.34 -3.41
CA PHE A 137 -12.88 -18.31 -4.36
C PHE A 137 -12.28 -17.09 -3.67
N ILE A 138 -12.57 -16.91 -2.37
CA ILE A 138 -12.18 -15.72 -1.60
C ILE A 138 -11.73 -16.19 -0.19
N PRO A 139 -10.45 -16.51 -0.01
CA PRO A 139 -9.97 -17.13 1.24
C PRO A 139 -10.36 -16.36 2.50
N ILE A 140 -10.13 -15.04 2.52
CA ILE A 140 -10.40 -14.20 3.69
C ILE A 140 -11.89 -14.13 4.03
N ARG A 141 -12.78 -14.08 3.03
CA ARG A 141 -14.23 -14.01 3.24
C ARG A 141 -14.83 -15.38 3.60
N SER A 142 -14.27 -16.47 3.12
CA SER A 142 -14.73 -17.78 3.50
C SER A 142 -14.44 -18.08 4.96
N ALA A 143 -13.34 -17.53 5.50
CA ALA A 143 -13.05 -17.58 6.92
C ALA A 143 -14.20 -17.03 7.77
N LEU A 144 -14.73 -15.86 7.38
CA LEU A 144 -15.90 -15.26 8.05
C LEU A 144 -17.16 -16.12 7.89
N ASN A 145 -17.43 -16.60 6.68
CA ASN A 145 -18.62 -17.40 6.41
C ASN A 145 -18.60 -18.72 7.17
N THR A 146 -17.42 -19.36 7.32
CA THR A 146 -17.26 -20.58 8.11
C THR A 146 -17.53 -20.31 9.60
N LEU A 147 -17.09 -19.18 10.12
CA LEU A 147 -17.35 -18.76 11.49
C LEU A 147 -18.81 -18.32 11.72
N GLU A 148 -19.47 -17.79 10.71
CA GLU A 148 -20.88 -17.36 10.77
C GLU A 148 -21.88 -18.51 10.57
N GLY A 149 -21.53 -19.50 9.74
CA GLY A 149 -22.47 -20.54 9.31
C GLY A 149 -22.60 -21.77 10.23
N SER A 150 -21.62 -22.10 11.04
CA SER A 150 -21.60 -23.38 11.74
C SER A 150 -21.65 -23.31 13.26
N GLY A 151 -21.49 -22.17 13.87
CA GLY A 151 -21.45 -22.06 15.35
C GLY A 151 -20.34 -22.84 16.04
N THR A 152 -19.56 -23.64 15.33
CA THR A 152 -18.51 -24.50 15.88
C THR A 152 -17.22 -24.32 15.07
N ALA A 153 -16.34 -23.45 15.54
CA ALA A 153 -14.94 -23.51 15.10
C ALA A 153 -14.33 -24.82 15.64
N THR A 154 -14.13 -25.79 14.77
CA THR A 154 -13.55 -27.08 15.13
C THR A 154 -12.08 -27.10 14.78
N GLY A 155 -11.22 -27.36 15.76
CA GLY A 155 -9.78 -27.52 15.56
C GLY A 155 -8.95 -27.22 16.79
N SER A 156 -7.67 -27.59 16.76
CA SER A 156 -6.72 -27.35 17.86
C SER A 156 -6.59 -25.87 18.26
N GLY A 157 -6.78 -24.95 17.30
CA GLY A 157 -6.74 -23.51 17.54
C GLY A 157 -7.81 -23.02 18.50
N VAL A 158 -9.05 -23.55 18.42
CA VAL A 158 -10.15 -23.20 19.32
C VAL A 158 -9.80 -23.55 20.78
N ILE A 159 -9.25 -24.74 21.01
CA ILE A 159 -8.86 -25.21 22.35
C ILE A 159 -7.75 -24.31 22.91
N THR A 160 -6.80 -23.92 22.10
CA THR A 160 -5.67 -23.08 22.53
C THR A 160 -6.13 -21.67 22.89
N ILE A 161 -7.03 -21.07 22.07
CA ILE A 161 -7.64 -19.78 22.39
C ILE A 161 -8.44 -19.84 23.70
N ALA A 162 -9.28 -20.88 23.85
CA ALA A 162 -10.06 -21.09 25.07
C ALA A 162 -9.17 -21.14 26.33
N LYS A 163 -8.05 -21.87 26.26
CA LYS A 163 -7.09 -21.97 27.37
C LYS A 163 -6.43 -20.62 27.68
N LYS A 164 -5.94 -19.92 26.65
CA LYS A 164 -5.22 -18.66 26.84
C LYS A 164 -6.09 -17.57 27.45
N TYR A 165 -7.30 -17.37 26.94
CA TYR A 165 -8.20 -16.31 27.41
C TYR A 165 -9.15 -16.75 28.51
N GLN A 166 -8.94 -17.95 29.10
CA GLN A 166 -9.78 -18.52 30.16
C GLN A 166 -11.28 -18.51 29.83
N LEU A 167 -11.61 -18.70 28.53
CA LEU A 167 -12.98 -18.69 28.04
C LEU A 167 -13.70 -19.94 28.57
N LYS A 168 -14.90 -19.74 29.13
CA LYS A 168 -15.64 -20.78 29.82
C LYS A 168 -16.55 -21.61 28.93
N ASN A 169 -16.88 -21.09 27.75
CA ASN A 169 -17.79 -21.78 26.81
C ASN A 169 -17.38 -21.59 25.36
N VAL A 170 -17.94 -22.41 24.47
CA VAL A 170 -17.64 -22.42 23.02
C VAL A 170 -18.09 -21.12 22.35
N ASP A 171 -19.18 -20.50 22.82
CA ASP A 171 -19.69 -19.26 22.25
C ASP A 171 -18.71 -18.08 22.45
N ASP A 172 -18.07 -18.02 23.62
CA ASP A 172 -17.07 -16.96 23.90
C ASP A 172 -15.81 -17.16 23.03
N VAL A 173 -15.38 -18.41 22.81
CA VAL A 173 -14.28 -18.72 21.92
C VAL A 173 -14.61 -18.31 20.47
N SER A 174 -15.80 -18.68 19.99
CA SER A 174 -16.26 -18.33 18.64
C SER A 174 -16.36 -16.81 18.45
N LYS A 175 -16.87 -16.09 19.44
CA LYS A 175 -16.90 -14.61 19.40
C LYS A 175 -15.50 -14.00 19.33
N ARG A 176 -14.55 -14.53 20.12
CA ARG A 176 -13.17 -14.04 20.12
C ARG A 176 -12.49 -14.27 18.79
N ILE A 177 -12.61 -15.47 18.22
CA ILE A 177 -12.09 -15.79 16.88
C ILE A 177 -12.69 -14.83 15.82
N ARG A 178 -14.01 -14.65 15.84
CA ARG A 178 -14.70 -13.74 14.91
C ARG A 178 -14.21 -12.31 15.04
N ASN A 179 -14.01 -11.80 16.24
CA ASN A 179 -13.51 -10.45 16.48
C ASN A 179 -12.10 -10.28 15.91
N ILE A 180 -11.19 -11.22 16.17
CA ILE A 180 -9.82 -11.23 15.64
C ILE A 180 -9.85 -11.27 14.10
N THR A 181 -10.62 -12.18 13.53
CA THR A 181 -10.74 -12.32 12.07
C THR A 181 -11.26 -11.03 11.43
N ASN A 182 -12.31 -10.44 12.02
CA ASN A 182 -12.86 -9.16 11.55
C ASN A 182 -11.86 -8.01 11.64
N LEU A 183 -11.08 -7.95 12.72
CA LEU A 183 -10.05 -6.92 12.89
C LEU A 183 -8.98 -7.05 11.81
N VAL A 184 -8.46 -8.26 11.60
CA VAL A 184 -7.45 -8.53 10.57
C VAL A 184 -7.99 -8.20 9.19
N ILE A 185 -9.18 -8.69 8.82
CA ILE A 185 -9.78 -8.41 7.50
C ILE A 185 -9.96 -6.91 7.28
N LYS A 186 -10.51 -6.19 8.26
CA LYS A 186 -10.68 -4.73 8.16
C LYS A 186 -9.35 -3.99 7.97
N ALA A 187 -8.28 -4.44 8.62
CA ALA A 187 -6.96 -3.85 8.44
C ALA A 187 -6.44 -4.08 7.01
N LEU A 188 -6.61 -5.31 6.48
CA LEU A 188 -6.20 -5.67 5.14
C LEU A 188 -7.05 -4.96 4.05
N GLU A 189 -8.37 -4.85 4.23
CA GLU A 189 -9.29 -4.15 3.32
C GLU A 189 -8.98 -2.65 3.21
N LYS A 190 -8.36 -2.06 4.22
CA LYS A 190 -7.92 -0.66 4.19
C LYS A 190 -6.61 -0.45 3.44
N THR A 191 -5.98 -1.49 2.94
CA THR A 191 -4.81 -1.38 2.07
C THR A 191 -5.21 -0.87 0.70
N PHE A 192 -4.49 0.13 0.21
CA PHE A 192 -4.76 0.74 -1.09
C PHE A 192 -3.48 1.01 -1.85
N VAL A 193 -3.34 0.41 -3.02
CA VAL A 193 -2.24 0.67 -3.93
C VAL A 193 -2.66 1.75 -4.93
N LEU A 194 -1.94 2.85 -4.93
CA LEU A 194 -2.17 3.99 -5.81
C LEU A 194 -1.06 4.06 -6.87
N ASN A 195 -1.45 3.97 -8.12
CA ASN A 195 -0.57 4.15 -9.28
C ASN A 195 -1.28 5.02 -10.33
N PRO A 196 -1.30 6.35 -10.16
CA PRO A 196 -2.08 7.25 -11.00
C PRO A 196 -1.63 7.19 -12.47
N ILE A 197 -2.59 7.07 -13.37
CA ILE A 197 -2.37 7.10 -14.82
C ILE A 197 -2.99 8.38 -15.41
N PRO A 198 -2.21 9.46 -15.59
CA PRO A 198 -2.72 10.77 -16.03
C PRO A 198 -3.56 10.72 -17.29
N SER A 199 -3.19 9.86 -18.26
CA SER A 199 -3.97 9.72 -19.50
C SER A 199 -5.41 9.23 -19.27
N LYS A 200 -5.66 8.43 -18.22
CA LYS A 200 -7.00 7.99 -17.83
C LYS A 200 -7.75 9.03 -16.99
N MET A 201 -7.04 9.87 -16.26
CA MET A 201 -7.62 10.91 -15.40
C MET A 201 -8.18 12.10 -16.18
N ARG A 202 -7.87 12.22 -17.48
CA ARG A 202 -8.31 13.31 -18.36
C ARG A 202 -9.73 13.16 -18.87
N SER A 203 -10.40 12.06 -18.59
CA SER A 203 -11.74 11.78 -19.08
C SER A 203 -12.81 12.12 -18.04
N TYR A 204 -14.06 12.26 -18.51
CA TYR A 204 -15.20 12.21 -17.62
C TYR A 204 -15.22 10.88 -16.87
N SER A 205 -15.65 10.91 -15.62
CA SER A 205 -15.81 9.70 -14.83
C SER A 205 -17.16 9.67 -14.12
N LEU A 206 -17.71 8.47 -13.94
CA LEU A 206 -18.94 8.26 -13.16
C LEU A 206 -18.71 8.66 -11.70
N LEU A 207 -19.77 9.12 -11.04
CA LEU A 207 -19.75 9.34 -9.60
C LEU A 207 -19.39 8.03 -8.87
N SER A 208 -18.49 8.11 -7.90
CA SER A 208 -18.01 6.96 -7.16
C SER A 208 -17.69 7.34 -5.71
N ASP A 209 -17.93 6.43 -4.78
CA ASP A 209 -17.59 6.62 -3.37
C ASP A 209 -16.13 6.29 -3.07
N THR A 210 -15.45 5.58 -3.98
CA THR A 210 -14.06 5.10 -3.78
C THR A 210 -13.17 5.43 -4.96
N LEU A 211 -11.93 5.87 -4.67
CA LEU A 211 -10.92 6.14 -5.68
C LEU A 211 -10.36 4.82 -6.23
N GLU A 212 -10.25 4.72 -7.54
CA GLU A 212 -9.58 3.60 -8.22
C GLU A 212 -8.05 3.71 -8.12
N SER A 213 -7.35 2.58 -8.22
CA SER A 213 -5.88 2.53 -8.11
C SER A 213 -5.17 3.40 -9.14
N ASP A 214 -5.70 3.54 -10.34
CA ASP A 214 -5.15 4.40 -11.40
C ASP A 214 -5.66 5.85 -11.37
N ALA A 215 -6.50 6.18 -10.37
CA ALA A 215 -7.15 7.46 -10.19
C ALA A 215 -7.99 7.95 -11.37
N SER A 216 -8.38 7.07 -12.31
CA SER A 216 -9.18 7.42 -13.50
C SER A 216 -10.51 8.08 -13.13
N ASN A 217 -11.06 7.78 -11.96
CA ASN A 217 -12.35 8.28 -11.48
C ASN A 217 -12.23 9.44 -10.48
N ILE A 218 -11.09 10.14 -10.40
CA ILE A 218 -10.85 11.22 -9.44
C ILE A 218 -11.96 12.29 -9.45
N ALA A 219 -12.39 12.71 -10.65
CA ALA A 219 -13.46 13.70 -10.78
C ALA A 219 -14.77 13.19 -10.17
N GLY A 220 -15.12 11.95 -10.44
CA GLY A 220 -16.34 11.30 -9.92
C GLY A 220 -16.32 11.17 -8.40
N VAL A 221 -15.16 10.84 -7.82
CA VAL A 221 -14.99 10.74 -6.36
C VAL A 221 -15.17 12.11 -5.69
N LEU A 222 -14.51 13.14 -6.18
CA LEU A 222 -14.62 14.50 -5.64
C LEU A 222 -16.04 15.04 -5.77
N ALA A 223 -16.71 14.81 -6.90
CA ALA A 223 -18.08 15.29 -7.16
C ALA A 223 -19.15 14.50 -6.39
N ALA A 224 -18.85 13.26 -5.94
CA ALA A 224 -19.77 12.45 -5.15
C ALA A 224 -19.76 12.81 -3.65
N LEU A 225 -18.75 13.51 -3.18
CA LEU A 225 -18.68 13.97 -1.78
C LEU A 225 -19.88 14.84 -1.43
N THR A 226 -20.31 14.79 -0.16
CA THR A 226 -21.30 15.75 0.35
C THR A 226 -20.78 17.18 0.24
N ASP A 227 -21.65 18.18 0.03
CA ASP A 227 -21.24 19.57 -0.20
C ASP A 227 -20.23 20.09 0.83
N LYS A 228 -20.45 19.80 2.12
CA LYS A 228 -19.54 20.19 3.20
C LYS A 228 -18.18 19.56 3.03
N ARG A 229 -18.14 18.24 2.80
CA ARG A 229 -16.89 17.49 2.65
C ARG A 229 -16.17 17.83 1.35
N LYS A 230 -16.93 18.03 0.27
CA LYS A 230 -16.42 18.48 -1.03
C LYS A 230 -15.70 19.80 -0.90
N ASN A 231 -16.35 20.80 -0.31
CA ASN A 231 -15.75 22.14 -0.10
C ASN A 231 -14.46 22.06 0.75
N GLU A 232 -14.46 21.24 1.80
CA GLU A 232 -13.27 21.03 2.63
C GLU A 232 -12.11 20.42 1.81
N VAL A 233 -12.38 19.33 1.08
CA VAL A 233 -11.37 18.63 0.29
C VAL A 233 -10.83 19.50 -0.84
N GLU A 234 -11.70 20.16 -1.60
CA GLU A 234 -11.32 21.07 -2.70
C GLU A 234 -10.53 22.30 -2.20
N SER A 235 -10.87 22.80 -1.00
CA SER A 235 -10.09 23.89 -0.38
C SER A 235 -8.68 23.44 -0.01
N ILE A 236 -8.53 22.22 0.53
CA ILE A 236 -7.21 21.65 0.85
C ILE A 236 -6.41 21.39 -0.42
N LEU A 237 -7.01 20.77 -1.45
CA LEU A 237 -6.38 20.55 -2.76
C LEU A 237 -5.90 21.89 -3.35
N SER A 238 -6.75 22.91 -3.32
CA SER A 238 -6.42 24.25 -3.85
C SER A 238 -5.31 24.93 -3.04
N ALA A 239 -5.27 24.75 -1.72
CA ALA A 239 -4.22 25.30 -0.88
C ALA A 239 -2.85 24.69 -1.21
N TYR A 240 -2.76 23.35 -1.29
CA TYR A 240 -1.48 22.70 -1.59
C TYR A 240 -1.00 22.93 -3.03
N ILE A 241 -1.91 23.05 -4.01
CA ILE A 241 -1.49 23.27 -5.39
C ILE A 241 -0.98 24.69 -5.62
N LYS A 242 -1.46 25.67 -4.84
CA LYS A 242 -0.91 27.03 -4.84
C LYS A 242 0.55 27.11 -4.37
N ASP A 243 0.96 26.15 -3.54
CA ASP A 243 2.34 26.04 -3.07
C ASP A 243 3.29 25.45 -4.14
N PHE A 244 2.80 25.18 -5.35
CA PHE A 244 3.68 24.79 -6.45
C PHE A 244 4.65 25.93 -6.76
N PRO A 245 5.93 25.60 -7.04
CA PRO A 245 6.92 26.61 -7.40
C PRO A 245 6.51 27.45 -8.62
N GLU A 246 5.72 26.87 -9.52
CA GLU A 246 5.19 27.54 -10.70
C GLU A 246 4.11 28.58 -10.34
N GLY A 247 3.31 28.31 -9.29
CA GLY A 247 2.31 29.23 -8.72
C GLY A 247 1.16 29.61 -9.64
N ASP A 248 0.97 28.88 -10.74
CA ASP A 248 0.01 29.19 -11.80
C ASP A 248 -1.41 28.71 -11.50
N ILE A 249 -1.57 27.65 -10.68
CA ILE A 249 -2.90 27.10 -10.36
C ILE A 249 -3.44 27.69 -9.05
N GLN A 250 -4.61 28.33 -9.15
CA GLN A 250 -5.24 29.02 -8.03
C GLN A 250 -6.33 28.23 -7.32
N LYS A 251 -7.03 27.35 -8.04
CA LYS A 251 -8.16 26.59 -7.52
C LYS A 251 -8.34 25.28 -8.28
N VAL A 252 -8.78 24.25 -7.58
CA VAL A 252 -9.13 22.94 -8.17
C VAL A 252 -10.47 22.50 -7.63
N TRP A 253 -11.34 22.00 -8.50
CA TRP A 253 -12.65 21.45 -8.12
C TRP A 253 -13.14 20.42 -9.14
N ALA A 254 -14.18 19.65 -8.77
CA ALA A 254 -14.87 18.76 -9.67
C ALA A 254 -16.33 19.18 -9.81
N GLU A 255 -16.89 19.06 -11.01
CA GLU A 255 -18.28 19.35 -11.28
C GLU A 255 -19.00 18.16 -11.89
N LYS A 256 -20.25 17.97 -11.45
CA LYS A 256 -21.18 17.05 -12.10
C LYS A 256 -21.54 17.59 -13.46
N VAL A 257 -21.48 16.74 -14.49
CA VAL A 257 -21.73 17.12 -15.88
C VAL A 257 -22.81 16.24 -16.51
N GLY A 258 -23.34 16.71 -17.63
CA GLY A 258 -24.39 16.01 -18.33
C GLY A 258 -25.78 16.24 -17.73
N ARG A 259 -26.81 15.83 -18.49
CA ARG A 259 -28.21 16.10 -18.14
C ARG A 259 -28.65 15.45 -16.82
N PHE A 260 -28.09 14.31 -16.49
CA PHE A 260 -28.44 13.53 -15.29
C PHE A 260 -27.50 13.74 -14.13
N GLY A 261 -26.36 14.44 -14.34
CA GLY A 261 -25.34 14.66 -13.31
C GLY A 261 -24.71 13.36 -12.78
N THR A 262 -24.63 12.33 -13.60
CA THR A 262 -24.04 11.04 -13.27
C THR A 262 -22.54 10.98 -13.51
N ASP A 263 -22.05 11.87 -14.36
CA ASP A 263 -20.64 12.03 -14.69
C ASP A 263 -20.06 13.27 -14.02
N ALA A 264 -18.75 13.31 -13.91
CA ALA A 264 -18.02 14.47 -13.40
C ALA A 264 -16.75 14.75 -14.21
N MET A 265 -16.31 15.99 -14.16
CA MET A 265 -15.06 16.45 -14.74
C MET A 265 -14.28 17.27 -13.70
N LEU A 266 -12.95 17.13 -13.72
CA LEU A 266 -12.05 17.89 -12.89
C LEU A 266 -11.66 19.19 -13.61
N TYR A 267 -11.69 20.30 -12.87
CA TYR A 267 -11.38 21.64 -13.36
C TYR A 267 -10.31 22.31 -12.48
N CYS A 268 -9.57 23.26 -13.04
CA CYS A 268 -8.77 24.20 -12.25
C CYS A 268 -8.82 25.61 -12.85
N GLN A 269 -8.50 26.59 -12.02
CA GLN A 269 -8.21 27.97 -12.44
C GLN A 269 -6.70 28.14 -12.53
N GLU A 270 -6.22 28.50 -13.71
CA GLU A 270 -4.82 28.75 -14.00
C GLU A 270 -4.60 30.25 -14.31
N GLU A 271 -3.60 30.82 -13.67
CA GLU A 271 -3.16 32.19 -13.90
C GLU A 271 -1.82 32.18 -14.62
N TRP A 272 -1.82 31.86 -15.92
CA TRP A 272 -0.60 31.77 -16.74
C TRP A 272 0.05 33.15 -17.04
N LYS A 273 -0.69 34.24 -16.83
CA LYS A 273 -0.23 35.61 -16.93
C LYS A 273 -0.91 36.43 -15.82
N PRO A 274 -0.19 37.35 -15.13
CA PRO A 274 -0.75 38.17 -14.06
C PRO A 274 -2.08 38.82 -14.46
N GLY A 275 -3.12 38.57 -13.69
CA GLY A 275 -4.48 39.08 -13.92
C GLY A 275 -5.29 38.37 -14.99
N HIS A 276 -4.76 37.31 -15.62
CA HIS A 276 -5.49 36.47 -16.60
C HIS A 276 -5.76 35.09 -16.05
N ILE A 277 -6.91 34.92 -15.41
CA ILE A 277 -7.39 33.64 -14.89
C ILE A 277 -8.18 32.92 -15.99
N THR A 278 -7.82 31.67 -16.27
CA THR A 278 -8.49 30.81 -17.23
C THR A 278 -8.96 29.55 -16.53
N GLU A 279 -10.19 29.15 -16.77
CA GLU A 279 -10.68 27.84 -16.32
C GLU A 279 -10.30 26.79 -17.36
N ILE A 280 -9.63 25.74 -16.92
CA ILE A 280 -9.24 24.60 -17.73
C ILE A 280 -9.73 23.33 -17.08
N ASP A 281 -9.91 22.29 -17.86
CA ASP A 281 -10.25 20.97 -17.36
C ASP A 281 -9.06 19.99 -17.39
N ALA A 282 -9.26 18.80 -16.84
CA ALA A 282 -8.20 17.79 -16.71
C ALA A 282 -7.51 17.43 -18.02
N ARG A 283 -8.13 17.64 -19.18
CA ARG A 283 -7.55 17.31 -20.50
C ARG A 283 -6.31 18.14 -20.82
N THR A 284 -6.22 19.33 -20.25
CA THR A 284 -5.10 20.27 -20.48
C THR A 284 -4.12 20.34 -19.31
N MET A 285 -4.45 19.77 -18.15
CA MET A 285 -3.54 19.75 -16.98
C MET A 285 -2.29 18.92 -17.25
N SER A 286 -1.16 19.28 -16.65
CA SER A 286 0.08 18.52 -16.73
C SER A 286 -0.05 17.15 -16.03
N ASP A 287 0.77 16.17 -16.47
CA ASP A 287 0.80 14.85 -15.83
C ASP A 287 1.19 14.93 -14.36
N GLY A 288 2.18 15.77 -14.03
CA GLY A 288 2.60 15.98 -12.66
C GLY A 288 1.49 16.58 -11.79
N THR A 289 0.73 17.54 -12.32
CA THR A 289 -0.42 18.12 -11.63
C THR A 289 -1.49 17.07 -11.34
N LEU A 290 -1.85 16.27 -12.33
CA LEU A 290 -2.84 15.19 -12.15
C LEU A 290 -2.39 14.15 -11.12
N ARG A 291 -1.13 13.70 -11.18
CA ARG A 291 -0.58 12.76 -10.18
C ARG A 291 -0.60 13.34 -8.77
N PHE A 292 -0.22 14.61 -8.62
CA PHE A 292 -0.25 15.28 -7.34
C PHE A 292 -1.67 15.35 -6.76
N LEU A 293 -2.64 15.72 -7.58
CA LEU A 293 -4.05 15.74 -7.19
C LEU A 293 -4.55 14.35 -6.79
N ALA A 294 -4.15 13.30 -7.50
CA ALA A 294 -4.50 11.92 -7.17
C ALA A 294 -3.96 11.50 -5.79
N ILE A 295 -2.70 11.82 -5.50
CA ILE A 295 -2.07 11.50 -4.22
C ILE A 295 -2.81 12.18 -3.07
N ILE A 296 -3.04 13.49 -3.16
CA ILE A 296 -3.74 14.22 -2.10
C ILE A 296 -5.19 13.74 -1.97
N THR A 297 -5.87 13.49 -3.09
CA THR A 297 -7.25 12.97 -3.07
C THR A 297 -7.29 11.61 -2.35
N ALA A 298 -6.36 10.70 -2.64
CA ALA A 298 -6.27 9.43 -1.93
C ALA A 298 -6.09 9.64 -0.42
N LEU A 299 -5.12 10.48 -0.04
CA LEU A 299 -4.86 10.81 1.36
C LEU A 299 -6.07 11.43 2.07
N LEU A 300 -6.91 12.21 1.38
CA LEU A 300 -8.08 12.89 1.95
C LEU A 300 -9.34 12.04 1.94
N THR A 301 -9.50 11.12 0.99
CA THR A 301 -10.75 10.36 0.79
C THR A 301 -10.71 8.93 1.30
N ARG A 302 -9.53 8.30 1.38
CA ARG A 302 -9.43 6.96 1.96
C ARG A 302 -9.82 6.98 3.45
N PRO A 303 -10.34 5.86 4.00
CA PRO A 303 -10.64 5.75 5.42
C PRO A 303 -9.44 6.07 6.30
N GLU A 304 -9.68 6.58 7.50
CA GLU A 304 -8.61 6.74 8.50
C GLU A 304 -8.01 5.39 8.89
N SER A 305 -6.75 5.40 9.27
CA SER A 305 -5.95 4.19 9.57
C SER A 305 -5.87 3.23 8.38
N SER A 306 -5.79 3.76 7.15
CA SER A 306 -5.49 3.00 5.93
C SER A 306 -3.98 2.85 5.75
N GLN A 307 -3.59 1.80 5.02
CA GLN A 307 -2.26 1.67 4.42
C GLN A 307 -2.31 2.10 2.97
N ILE A 308 -1.60 3.16 2.59
CA ILE A 308 -1.51 3.61 1.19
C ILE A 308 -0.11 3.26 0.67
N VAL A 309 -0.05 2.58 -0.47
CA VAL A 309 1.19 2.21 -1.17
C VAL A 309 1.23 2.98 -2.48
N ILE A 310 2.31 3.74 -2.72
CA ILE A 310 2.45 4.58 -3.92
C ILE A 310 3.75 4.20 -4.63
N GLU A 311 3.62 3.61 -5.83
CA GLU A 311 4.77 3.25 -6.66
C GLU A 311 5.28 4.48 -7.42
N GLU A 312 6.62 4.69 -7.40
CA GLU A 312 7.30 5.79 -8.10
C GLU A 312 6.60 7.14 -7.87
N ILE A 313 6.46 7.50 -6.58
CA ILE A 313 5.67 8.66 -6.15
C ILE A 313 6.08 9.96 -6.85
N ASP A 314 7.34 10.07 -7.22
CA ASP A 314 7.97 11.23 -7.87
C ASP A 314 7.87 11.22 -9.40
N ASN A 315 7.31 10.17 -10.00
CA ASN A 315 7.22 10.07 -11.45
C ASN A 315 6.40 11.24 -12.04
N GLY A 316 7.01 11.96 -12.98
CA GLY A 316 6.41 13.14 -13.61
C GLY A 316 6.42 14.42 -12.76
N PHE A 317 7.06 14.42 -11.58
CA PHE A 317 7.25 15.62 -10.79
C PHE A 317 8.57 16.33 -11.10
N HIS A 318 8.51 17.66 -11.14
CA HIS A 318 9.73 18.44 -11.14
C HIS A 318 10.41 18.37 -9.75
N PRO A 319 11.75 18.25 -9.65
CA PRO A 319 12.47 18.17 -8.37
C PRO A 319 12.10 19.24 -7.35
N SER A 320 11.75 20.45 -7.80
CA SER A 320 11.33 21.56 -6.94
C SER A 320 10.05 21.29 -6.13
N ARG A 321 9.27 20.27 -6.48
CA ARG A 321 8.04 19.88 -5.76
C ARG A 321 8.29 18.82 -4.68
N ALA A 322 9.53 18.32 -4.54
CA ALA A 322 9.86 17.23 -3.64
C ALA A 322 9.58 17.58 -2.16
N GLU A 323 10.01 18.75 -1.71
CA GLU A 323 9.76 19.20 -0.32
C GLU A 323 8.28 19.32 0.00
N LEU A 324 7.51 19.90 -0.94
CA LEU A 324 6.06 20.02 -0.80
C LEU A 324 5.40 18.65 -0.67
N LEU A 325 5.79 17.69 -1.51
CA LEU A 325 5.25 16.34 -1.48
C LEU A 325 5.52 15.66 -0.14
N VAL A 326 6.76 15.70 0.35
CA VAL A 326 7.14 15.14 1.66
C VAL A 326 6.35 15.77 2.80
N ARG A 327 6.21 17.10 2.79
CA ARG A 327 5.40 17.83 3.77
C ARG A 327 3.96 17.32 3.81
N ILE A 328 3.32 17.19 2.64
CA ILE A 328 1.93 16.74 2.52
C ILE A 328 1.76 15.31 3.05
N LEU A 329 2.65 14.39 2.68
CA LEU A 329 2.61 13.01 3.15
C LEU A 329 2.63 12.97 4.68
N ARG A 330 3.49 13.76 5.33
CA ARG A 330 3.60 13.83 6.78
C ARG A 330 2.38 14.50 7.42
N GLU A 331 1.98 15.67 6.95
CA GLU A 331 0.88 16.44 7.54
C GLU A 331 -0.45 15.69 7.46
N ILE A 332 -0.83 15.23 6.25
CA ILE A 332 -2.11 14.53 6.07
C ILE A 332 -2.04 13.11 6.64
N GLY A 333 -0.94 12.39 6.43
CA GLY A 333 -0.74 11.04 6.94
C GLY A 333 -0.86 10.99 8.45
N SER A 334 -0.12 11.84 9.17
CA SER A 334 -0.17 11.93 10.62
C SER A 334 -1.56 12.36 11.13
N LYS A 335 -2.16 13.42 10.53
CA LYS A 335 -3.48 13.92 10.95
C LYS A 335 -4.58 12.86 10.81
N ARG A 336 -4.51 12.02 9.77
CA ARG A 336 -5.51 10.99 9.46
C ARG A 336 -5.09 9.59 9.88
N LYS A 337 -3.93 9.46 10.54
CA LYS A 337 -3.34 8.17 10.93
C LYS A 337 -3.25 7.19 9.74
N ILE A 338 -2.85 7.69 8.59
CA ILE A 338 -2.64 6.89 7.38
C ILE A 338 -1.17 6.52 7.32
N ASP A 339 -0.88 5.23 7.24
CA ASP A 339 0.46 4.72 6.99
C ASP A 339 0.73 4.72 5.50
N ILE A 340 1.91 5.18 5.11
CA ILE A 340 2.27 5.39 3.71
C ILE A 340 3.56 4.65 3.39
N LEU A 341 3.52 3.78 2.39
CA LEU A 341 4.70 3.20 1.76
C LEU A 341 4.89 3.86 0.40
N ILE A 342 6.04 4.48 0.20
CA ILE A 342 6.41 5.04 -1.12
C ILE A 342 7.60 4.31 -1.70
N THR A 343 7.62 4.16 -3.02
CA THR A 343 8.85 3.79 -3.73
C THR A 343 9.36 4.99 -4.51
N THR A 344 10.68 5.18 -4.51
CA THR A 344 11.34 6.24 -5.27
C THR A 344 12.77 5.84 -5.64
N HIS A 345 13.29 6.47 -6.66
CA HIS A 345 14.70 6.47 -7.02
C HIS A 345 15.22 7.90 -7.28
N ASN A 346 14.42 8.92 -6.96
CA ASN A 346 14.72 10.33 -7.25
C ASN A 346 15.57 10.96 -6.14
N PRO A 347 16.82 11.37 -6.43
CA PRO A 347 17.69 11.99 -5.44
C PRO A 347 17.09 13.23 -4.78
N ALA A 348 16.37 14.05 -5.52
CA ALA A 348 15.77 15.27 -4.98
C ALA A 348 14.68 14.96 -3.93
N LEU A 349 13.90 13.91 -4.13
CA LEU A 349 12.92 13.48 -3.13
C LEU A 349 13.62 12.94 -1.89
N LEU A 350 14.70 12.16 -2.07
CA LEU A 350 15.48 11.63 -0.96
C LEU A 350 16.15 12.74 -0.14
N ASP A 351 16.64 13.78 -0.79
CA ASP A 351 17.24 14.94 -0.12
C ASP A 351 16.20 15.82 0.60
N ALA A 352 14.95 15.82 0.12
CA ALA A 352 13.84 16.49 0.78
C ALA A 352 13.35 15.76 2.05
N LEU A 353 13.70 14.47 2.21
CA LEU A 353 13.41 13.72 3.43
C LEU A 353 14.35 14.21 4.55
N SER A 354 13.78 14.54 5.72
CA SER A 354 14.60 14.92 6.86
C SER A 354 15.38 13.71 7.40
N PRO A 355 16.49 13.91 8.12
CA PRO A 355 17.25 12.82 8.74
C PRO A 355 16.43 11.89 9.65
N GLU A 356 15.34 12.38 10.20
CA GLU A 356 14.41 11.61 11.03
C GLU A 356 13.73 10.44 10.30
N ILE A 357 13.70 10.48 8.95
CA ILE A 357 13.12 9.40 8.16
C ILE A 357 14.08 8.23 7.93
N VAL A 358 15.37 8.40 8.19
CA VAL A 358 16.40 7.40 7.93
C VAL A 358 16.08 6.02 8.49
N PRO A 359 15.59 5.87 9.74
CA PRO A 359 15.20 4.56 10.28
C PRO A 359 14.07 3.87 9.52
N PHE A 360 13.32 4.61 8.71
CA PHE A 360 12.17 4.14 7.94
C PHE A 360 12.47 3.99 6.44
N VAL A 361 13.75 4.10 6.08
CA VAL A 361 14.20 3.88 4.70
C VAL A 361 14.71 2.45 4.55
N VAL A 362 14.09 1.73 3.61
CA VAL A 362 14.46 0.35 3.28
C VAL A 362 15.09 0.32 1.89
N VAL A 363 16.20 -0.37 1.76
CA VAL A 363 16.92 -0.54 0.49
C VAL A 363 16.59 -1.91 -0.10
N ALA A 364 15.96 -1.91 -1.27
CA ALA A 364 15.82 -3.11 -2.09
C ALA A 364 17.07 -3.28 -2.95
N HIS A 365 17.71 -4.43 -2.86
CA HIS A 365 18.90 -4.74 -3.64
C HIS A 365 18.92 -6.19 -4.10
N ARG A 366 19.83 -6.53 -5.01
CA ARG A 366 20.06 -7.91 -5.43
C ARG A 366 21.30 -8.45 -4.77
N ASP A 367 21.15 -9.63 -4.18
CA ASP A 367 22.26 -10.46 -3.77
C ASP A 367 23.08 -10.89 -5.00
N LYS A 368 24.41 -10.73 -4.95
CA LYS A 368 25.27 -10.95 -6.10
C LYS A 368 25.51 -12.43 -6.41
N GLU A 369 25.45 -13.28 -5.39
CA GLU A 369 25.70 -14.70 -5.54
C GLU A 369 24.45 -15.43 -6.00
N THR A 370 23.32 -15.14 -5.37
CA THR A 370 22.05 -15.84 -5.64
C THR A 370 21.19 -15.16 -6.70
N GLY A 371 21.39 -13.85 -6.92
CA GLY A 371 20.55 -13.02 -7.77
C GLY A 371 19.17 -12.73 -7.17
N GLU A 372 18.90 -13.16 -5.96
CA GLU A 372 17.66 -12.94 -5.24
C GLU A 372 17.55 -11.50 -4.74
N SER A 373 16.33 -10.99 -4.62
CA SER A 373 16.12 -9.66 -4.02
C SER A 373 16.14 -9.75 -2.50
N LYS A 374 16.73 -8.75 -1.88
CA LYS A 374 16.77 -8.55 -0.42
C LYS A 374 16.26 -7.16 -0.06
N LEU A 375 15.78 -7.02 1.17
CA LEU A 375 15.41 -5.75 1.79
C LEU A 375 16.31 -5.55 3.02
N THR A 376 16.94 -4.38 3.12
CA THR A 376 17.82 -4.04 4.24
C THR A 376 17.48 -2.63 4.71
N LEU A 377 17.34 -2.43 6.02
CA LEU A 377 17.17 -1.08 6.56
C LEU A 377 18.42 -0.25 6.23
N LEU A 378 18.22 0.99 5.82
CA LEU A 378 19.31 1.86 5.40
C LEU A 378 20.36 2.04 6.51
N GLU A 379 19.92 2.13 7.77
CA GLU A 379 20.80 2.28 8.93
C GLU A 379 21.62 1.03 9.27
N GLU A 380 21.18 -0.15 8.81
CA GLU A 380 21.86 -1.43 9.01
C GLU A 380 22.97 -1.68 7.98
N ILE A 381 23.08 -0.82 6.96
CA ILE A 381 24.13 -0.94 5.95
C ILE A 381 25.48 -0.55 6.56
N ASP A 382 26.49 -1.38 6.32
CA ASP A 382 27.85 -1.14 6.80
C ASP A 382 28.39 0.24 6.40
N ASN A 383 29.04 0.89 7.36
CA ASN A 383 29.58 2.24 7.20
C ASN A 383 28.54 3.34 6.92
N PHE A 384 27.23 3.06 7.09
CA PHE A 384 26.17 4.04 6.85
C PHE A 384 26.44 5.39 7.55
N SER A 385 26.83 5.37 8.85
CA SER A 385 27.12 6.59 9.61
C SER A 385 28.23 7.45 8.97
N LYS A 386 29.24 6.81 8.37
CA LYS A 386 30.34 7.53 7.68
C LYS A 386 29.88 8.08 6.33
N LEU A 387 29.04 7.31 5.62
CA LEU A 387 28.45 7.76 4.36
C LEU A 387 27.51 8.95 4.59
N PHE A 388 26.66 8.86 5.58
CA PHE A 388 25.70 9.92 5.93
C PHE A 388 26.38 11.20 6.43
N ALA A 389 27.54 11.09 7.06
CA ALA A 389 28.36 12.26 7.45
C ALA A 389 29.01 12.95 6.25
N SER A 390 29.13 12.26 5.09
CA SER A 390 29.89 12.75 3.92
C SER A 390 28.98 13.10 2.74
N TYR A 391 27.79 12.56 2.66
CA TYR A 391 26.88 12.66 1.51
C TYR A 391 25.43 12.85 1.98
N SER A 392 24.63 13.58 1.20
CA SER A 392 23.17 13.54 1.32
C SER A 392 22.63 12.19 0.86
N LEU A 393 21.39 11.88 1.19
CA LEU A 393 20.76 10.61 0.80
C LEU A 393 20.63 10.49 -0.73
N GLY A 394 20.27 11.58 -1.40
CA GLY A 394 20.23 11.64 -2.86
C GLY A 394 21.60 11.47 -3.50
N ASP A 395 22.64 12.07 -2.93
CA ASP A 395 24.02 11.87 -3.37
C ASP A 395 24.50 10.42 -3.23
N MET A 396 24.18 9.75 -2.11
CA MET A 396 24.54 8.35 -1.89
C MET A 396 23.95 7.45 -2.97
N THR A 397 22.69 7.69 -3.33
CA THR A 397 21.98 6.94 -4.37
C THR A 397 22.60 7.22 -5.76
N THR A 398 22.82 8.49 -6.08
CA THR A 398 23.35 8.93 -7.39
C THR A 398 24.78 8.41 -7.62
N LYS A 399 25.59 8.39 -6.57
CA LYS A 399 27.00 7.93 -6.63
C LYS A 399 27.15 6.42 -6.47
N GLY A 400 26.06 5.68 -6.27
CA GLY A 400 26.08 4.24 -6.04
C GLY A 400 26.84 3.87 -4.76
N ALA A 401 26.83 4.74 -3.75
CA ALA A 401 27.55 4.49 -2.49
C ALA A 401 26.85 3.41 -1.65
N ILE A 402 25.52 3.39 -1.68
CA ILE A 402 24.70 2.36 -1.03
C ILE A 402 25.01 0.98 -1.60
N GLU A 403 24.99 0.85 -2.92
CA GLU A 403 25.25 -0.42 -3.62
C GLU A 403 26.68 -0.96 -3.37
N ARG A 404 27.67 -0.05 -3.30
CA ARG A 404 29.04 -0.45 -2.95
C ARG A 404 29.15 -0.96 -1.53
N SER A 405 28.46 -0.33 -0.57
CA SER A 405 28.49 -0.78 0.83
C SER A 405 27.80 -2.12 1.03
N LEU A 406 26.66 -2.34 0.35
CA LEU A 406 26.00 -3.64 0.33
C LEU A 406 26.86 -4.76 -0.27
N SER A 407 27.75 -4.42 -1.22
CA SER A 407 28.63 -5.39 -1.88
C SER A 407 29.85 -5.82 -1.04
N HIS A 408 30.16 -5.16 0.04
CA HIS A 408 31.31 -5.48 0.90
C HIS A 408 30.90 -6.35 2.10
N ASN A 409 29.59 -6.57 2.27
CA ASN A 409 29.00 -7.37 3.35
C ASN A 409 28.70 -8.82 2.93
N GLU A 410 29.01 -9.20 1.69
CA GLU A 410 28.79 -10.53 1.12
C GLU A 410 30.10 -11.32 1.00
#